data_d90f9062715b47af3440b646c1757288
#
_entry.id   d90f9062715b47af3440b646c1757288
#
_cell.length_a   1.000
_cell.length_b   1.000
_cell.length_c   1.000
_cell.angle_alpha   90.00
_cell.angle_beta   90.00
_cell.angle_gamma   90.00
#
_symmetry.space_group_name_H-M   'P 1'
#
loop_
_entity.id
_entity.type
_entity.pdbx_description
1 polymer ?
#
loop_
_entity_poly.entity_id
_entity_poly.type
_entity_poly.pdbx_seq_one_letter_code
_entity_poly.pdbx_strand_id
1 'polypeptide(L)' 'MKNTLTDLNNYLFEQLERLNDDELTPEELDRELQKTDSIVKISEKIIENGELAFKTMKHLDDYGYHTD' A
#
# COMPACT_ATOMS: atom_id res chain seq x y z
N MET A 1 -2.36 -2.83 12.65
CA MET A 1 -2.11 -3.39 11.31
C MET A 1 -0.75 -4.06 11.29
N LYS A 2 -0.67 -5.27 10.78
CA LYS A 2 0.60 -5.94 10.59
C LYS A 2 1.34 -5.34 9.40
N ASN A 3 2.63 -5.55 9.29
CA ASN A 3 3.48 -4.88 8.32
C ASN A 3 3.79 -5.75 7.09
N THR A 4 2.76 -6.35 6.49
CA THR A 4 2.91 -7.16 5.28
C THR A 4 2.12 -6.56 4.12
N LEU A 5 2.53 -6.88 2.89
CA LEU A 5 1.79 -6.47 1.68
C LEU A 5 0.40 -7.10 1.65
N THR A 6 0.24 -8.30 2.18
CA THR A 6 -1.06 -8.95 2.28
C THR A 6 -2.00 -8.15 3.18
N ASP A 7 -1.51 -7.67 4.32
CA ASP A 7 -2.31 -6.84 5.22
C ASP A 7 -2.68 -5.51 4.57
N LEU A 8 -1.76 -4.92 3.82
CA LEU A 8 -2.03 -3.69 3.08
C LEU A 8 -3.13 -3.91 2.03
N ASN A 9 -3.05 -5.00 1.27
CA ASN A 9 -4.07 -5.35 0.29
C ASN A 9 -5.43 -5.54 0.94
N ASN A 10 -5.48 -6.25 2.05
CA ASN A 10 -6.73 -6.46 2.79
C ASN A 10 -7.33 -5.13 3.25
N TYR A 11 -6.51 -4.22 3.73
CA TYR A 11 -6.94 -2.89 4.15
C TYR A 11 -7.51 -2.08 2.97
N LEU A 12 -6.86 -2.16 1.81
CA LEU A 12 -7.33 -1.47 0.61
C LEU A 12 -8.68 -2.02 0.14
N PHE A 13 -8.88 -3.34 0.18
CA PHE A 13 -10.16 -3.96 -0.16
C PHE A 13 -11.27 -3.53 0.81
N GLU A 14 -10.99 -3.46 2.10
CA GLU A 14 -11.95 -2.95 3.08
C GLU A 14 -12.35 -1.51 2.76
N GLN A 15 -11.40 -0.68 2.35
CA GLN A 15 -11.68 0.72 2.00
C GLN A 15 -12.53 0.81 0.74
N LEU A 16 -12.31 -0.07 -0.25
CA LEU A 16 -13.15 -0.15 -1.44
C LEU A 16 -14.60 -0.52 -1.08
N GLU A 17 -14.78 -1.45 -0.15
CA GLU A 17 -16.12 -1.81 0.32
C GLU A 17 -16.83 -0.63 0.99
N ARG A 18 -16.11 0.16 1.78
CA ARG A 18 -16.67 1.37 2.39
C ARG A 18 -17.12 2.38 1.35
N LEU A 19 -16.37 2.54 0.26
CA LEU A 19 -16.73 3.45 -0.81
C LEU A 19 -17.98 2.99 -1.56
N ASN A 20 -18.26 1.69 -1.56
CA ASN A 20 -19.44 1.11 -2.21
C ASN A 20 -20.69 1.11 -1.31
N ASP A 21 -20.60 1.65 -0.12
CA ASP A 21 -21.74 1.72 0.79
C ASP A 21 -22.76 2.78 0.29
N ASP A 22 -23.91 2.31 -0.15
CA ASP A 22 -24.98 3.15 -0.70
C ASP A 22 -25.61 4.07 0.35
N GLU A 23 -25.37 3.82 1.63
CA GLU A 23 -25.93 4.60 2.72
C GLU A 23 -25.08 5.81 3.11
N LEU A 24 -23.91 5.98 2.51
CA LEU A 24 -23.04 7.12 2.77
C LEU A 24 -23.69 8.41 2.30
N THR A 25 -23.70 9.42 3.16
CA THR A 25 -24.08 10.77 2.75
C THR A 25 -23.00 11.34 1.83
N PRO A 26 -23.32 12.38 1.00
CA PRO A 26 -22.30 13.02 0.17
C PRO A 26 -21.08 13.51 0.95
N GLU A 27 -21.30 14.01 2.17
CA GLU A 27 -20.21 14.48 3.03
C GLU A 27 -19.34 13.34 3.55
N GLU A 28 -19.98 12.23 3.94
CA GLU A 28 -19.26 11.03 4.36
C GLU A 28 -18.46 10.42 3.22
N LEU A 29 -19.07 10.37 2.03
CA LEU A 29 -18.38 9.87 0.84
C LEU A 29 -17.17 10.73 0.51
N ASP A 30 -17.29 12.05 0.57
CA ASP A 30 -16.18 12.96 0.33
C ASP A 30 -15.03 12.70 1.30
N ARG A 31 -15.32 12.53 2.58
CA ARG A 31 -14.30 12.20 3.58
C ARG A 31 -13.64 10.85 3.31
N GLU A 32 -14.43 9.86 2.94
CA GLU A 32 -13.88 8.54 2.61
C GLU A 32 -13.00 8.58 1.35
N LEU A 33 -13.36 9.39 0.36
CA LEU A 33 -12.55 9.59 -0.85
C LEU A 33 -11.22 10.27 -0.53
N GLN A 34 -11.21 11.28 0.32
CA GLN A 34 -9.99 11.95 0.76
C GLN A 34 -9.08 10.98 1.53
N LYS A 35 -9.66 10.19 2.42
CA LYS A 35 -8.94 9.17 3.17
C LYS A 35 -8.34 8.12 2.22
N THR A 36 -9.11 7.67 1.25
CA THR A 36 -8.66 6.70 0.25
C THR A 36 -7.49 7.24 -0.55
N ASP A 37 -7.56 8.50 -0.99
CA ASP A 37 -6.45 9.15 -1.72
C ASP A 37 -5.16 9.14 -0.89
N SER A 38 -5.25 9.47 0.40
CA SER A 38 -4.10 9.44 1.30
C SER A 38 -3.54 8.04 1.47
N ILE A 39 -4.42 7.05 1.62
CA ILE A 39 -4.02 5.64 1.74
C ILE A 39 -3.29 5.17 0.49
N VAL A 40 -3.80 5.51 -0.69
CA VAL A 40 -3.19 5.15 -1.97
C VAL A 40 -1.79 5.75 -2.09
N LYS A 41 -1.63 7.02 -1.73
CA LYS A 41 -0.32 7.69 -1.78
C LYS A 41 0.69 7.03 -0.84
N ILE A 42 0.27 6.69 0.37
CA ILE A 42 1.13 5.98 1.33
C ILE A 42 1.49 4.59 0.79
N SER A 43 0.50 3.89 0.22
CA SER A 43 0.70 2.55 -0.36
C SER A 43 1.70 2.57 -1.50
N GLU A 44 1.63 3.57 -2.37
CA GLU A 44 2.61 3.75 -3.45
C GLU A 44 4.03 3.88 -2.90
N LYS A 45 4.21 4.63 -1.81
CA LYS A 45 5.51 4.79 -1.18
C LYS A 45 6.03 3.48 -0.56
N ILE A 46 5.16 2.72 0.05
CA ILE A 46 5.51 1.41 0.61
C ILE A 46 5.98 0.46 -0.50
N ILE A 47 5.26 0.43 -1.61
CA ILE A 47 5.60 -0.43 -2.77
C ILE A 47 6.93 0.02 -3.39
N GLU A 48 7.11 1.33 -3.60
CA GLU A 48 8.36 1.89 -4.13
C GLU A 48 9.55 1.50 -3.25
N ASN A 49 9.43 1.61 -1.94
CA ASN A 49 10.48 1.23 -1.01
C ASN A 49 10.79 -0.26 -1.07
N GLY A 50 9.76 -1.10 -1.20
CA GLY A 50 9.93 -2.54 -1.37
C GLY A 50 10.67 -2.88 -2.65
N GLU A 51 10.31 -2.25 -3.76
CA GLU A 51 10.99 -2.43 -5.05
C GLU A 51 12.45 -1.98 -4.99
N LEU A 52 12.71 -0.84 -4.36
CA LEU A 52 14.06 -0.34 -4.21
C LEU A 52 14.92 -1.29 -3.38
N ALA A 53 14.41 -1.79 -2.28
CA ALA A 53 15.10 -2.77 -1.45
C ALA A 53 15.43 -4.04 -2.23
N PHE A 54 14.50 -4.54 -3.01
CA PHE A 54 14.70 -5.71 -3.86
C PHE A 54 15.78 -5.47 -4.91
N LYS A 55 15.75 -4.33 -5.59
CA LYS A 55 16.76 -3.95 -6.59
C LYS A 55 18.15 -3.84 -5.97
N THR A 56 18.24 -3.28 -4.77
CA THR A 56 19.51 -3.16 -4.04
C THR A 56 20.07 -4.52 -3.71
N MET A 57 19.25 -5.43 -3.20
CA MET A 57 19.67 -6.80 -2.88
C MET A 57 20.16 -7.54 -4.13
N LYS A 58 19.44 -7.40 -5.24
CA LYS A 58 19.83 -8.02 -6.51
C LYS A 58 21.15 -7.46 -7.02
N HIS A 59 21.34 -6.15 -6.90
CA HIS A 59 22.60 -5.51 -7.30
C HIS A 59 23.79 -6.03 -6.49
N LEU A 60 23.63 -6.18 -5.19
CA LEU A 60 24.66 -6.74 -4.31
C LEU A 60 24.99 -8.18 -4.69
N ASP A 61 23.99 -8.99 -5.00
CA ASP A 61 24.15 -10.35 -5.46
C ASP A 61 24.97 -10.42 -6.76
N ASP A 62 24.62 -9.56 -7.73
CA ASP A 62 25.31 -9.48 -9.02
C ASP A 62 26.79 -9.13 -8.87
N TYR A 63 27.16 -8.43 -7.80
CA TYR A 63 28.55 -8.09 -7.46
C TYR A 63 29.18 -9.04 -6.47
N GLY A 64 28.50 -10.11 -6.08
CA GLY A 64 29.02 -11.09 -5.15
C GLY A 64 29.07 -10.66 -3.69
N TYR A 65 28.29 -9.67 -3.29
CA TYR A 65 28.23 -9.17 -1.92
C TYR A 65 27.18 -9.88 -1.07
N HIS A 66 26.87 -11.10 -1.39
CA HIS A 66 25.93 -11.89 -0.58
C HIS A 66 26.69 -12.69 0.48
N THR A 67 26.02 -12.95 1.59
CA THR A 67 26.57 -13.80 2.64
C THR A 67 26.13 -15.24 2.43
N ASP A 68 27.04 -16.13 2.64
CA ASP A 68 26.73 -17.56 2.56
C ASP A 68 26.00 -18.08 3.79
#